data_a9a71833b0442883e36386d46169ce67
#
_entry.id   a9a71833b0442883e36386d46169ce67
#
_cell.length_a   1.000
_cell.length_b   1.000
_cell.length_c   1.000
_cell.angle_alpha   90.00
_cell.angle_beta   90.00
_cell.angle_gamma   90.00
#
_symmetry.space_group_name_H-M   'P 1'
#
loop_
_entity.id
_entity.type
_entity.pdbx_description
1 polymer ?
#
loop_
_entity_poly.entity_id
_entity_poly.type
_entity_poly.pdbx_seq_one_letter_code
_entity_poly.pdbx_strand_id
1 'polypeptide(L)'
;AWVIWGNAHRQNAVEPDTGMPIIAPADSTAEAPTEPATVPQPEQEPESVIEEQPVAAAEPEPAVTVSAPVYVRPVSGAVLTPFSGDTLLFQPTMGDWRVHAGTDFSAEAGETVLALTDGTVQQIAEDGLYGTCVTLTHNNGLTSSYCGMDDVRVQEGQVVSAGEALGVCADSIPAESALGTHVHVQ
;
A
#
# COMPACT_ATOMS: atom_id res chain seq x y z
N ALA A 1 43.54 -17.82 -49.99
CA ALA A 1 42.49 -18.82 -50.05
C ALA A 1 41.25 -18.28 -49.34
N TRP A 2 40.26 -17.90 -50.13
CA TRP A 2 38.95 -17.44 -49.65
C TRP A 2 38.01 -18.63 -49.55
N VAL A 3 37.41 -18.86 -48.40
CA VAL A 3 36.31 -19.82 -48.26
C VAL A 3 35.07 -19.04 -47.86
N ILE A 4 34.14 -18.96 -48.81
CA ILE A 4 32.81 -18.39 -48.60
C ILE A 4 31.90 -19.51 -48.06
N TRP A 5 31.36 -19.34 -46.84
CA TRP A 5 30.31 -20.20 -46.35
C TRP A 5 28.99 -19.41 -46.41
N GLY A 6 28.16 -19.78 -47.37
CA GLY A 6 26.77 -19.29 -47.44
C GLY A 6 25.93 -20.05 -46.43
N ASN A 7 25.26 -19.28 -45.54
CA ASN A 7 24.28 -19.82 -44.62
C ASN A 7 22.86 -19.48 -45.14
N ALA A 8 22.15 -20.54 -45.53
CA ALA A 8 20.78 -20.46 -46.01
C ALA A 8 19.83 -20.18 -44.87
N HIS A 9 19.18 -19.03 -44.91
CA HIS A 9 18.07 -18.70 -44.03
C HIS A 9 16.84 -19.53 -44.41
N ARG A 10 16.42 -20.45 -43.54
CA ARG A 10 15.08 -21.03 -43.56
C ARG A 10 14.16 -20.07 -42.84
N GLN A 11 13.30 -19.41 -43.57
CA GLN A 11 12.16 -18.70 -43.06
C GLN A 11 11.09 -19.74 -42.71
N ASN A 12 10.82 -19.92 -41.41
CA ASN A 12 9.61 -20.58 -40.94
C ASN A 12 8.53 -19.50 -40.84
N ALA A 13 7.63 -19.50 -41.82
CA ALA A 13 6.38 -18.77 -41.72
C ALA A 13 5.48 -19.49 -40.73
N VAL A 14 5.14 -18.83 -39.63
CA VAL A 14 4.09 -19.24 -38.70
C VAL A 14 2.79 -18.60 -39.18
N GLU A 15 1.86 -19.43 -39.64
CA GLU A 15 0.50 -19.00 -40.00
C GLU A 15 -0.28 -18.62 -38.73
N PRO A 16 -1.13 -17.57 -38.76
CA PRO A 16 -1.97 -17.22 -37.62
C PRO A 16 -3.18 -18.19 -37.56
N ASP A 17 -3.28 -18.91 -36.46
CA ASP A 17 -4.44 -19.71 -36.08
C ASP A 17 -5.61 -18.77 -35.73
N THR A 18 -6.58 -18.70 -36.65
CA THR A 18 -7.88 -18.03 -36.48
C THR A 18 -8.90 -19.01 -35.93
N GLY A 19 -9.03 -19.08 -34.62
CA GLY A 19 -10.03 -19.95 -33.98
C GLY A 19 -10.44 -19.51 -32.61
N MET A 20 -11.14 -18.37 -32.47
CA MET A 20 -11.88 -18.05 -31.24
C MET A 20 -13.36 -18.38 -31.44
N PRO A 21 -13.97 -19.25 -30.63
CA PRO A 21 -15.42 -19.42 -30.62
C PRO A 21 -16.06 -18.23 -29.89
N ILE A 22 -16.95 -17.57 -30.61
CA ILE A 22 -17.85 -16.54 -30.08
C ILE A 22 -18.91 -17.27 -29.25
N ILE A 23 -18.91 -17.07 -27.94
CA ILE A 23 -20.02 -17.48 -27.07
C ILE A 23 -21.03 -16.34 -27.05
N ALA A 24 -22.19 -16.58 -27.64
CA ALA A 24 -23.34 -15.68 -27.58
C ALA A 24 -23.92 -15.61 -26.16
N PRO A 25 -24.46 -14.48 -25.72
CA PRO A 25 -25.16 -14.38 -24.45
C PRO A 25 -26.48 -15.08 -24.48
N ALA A 26 -26.74 -15.95 -23.53
CA ALA A 26 -28.04 -16.55 -23.29
C ALA A 26 -28.97 -15.51 -22.69
N ASP A 27 -30.05 -15.27 -23.44
CA ASP A 27 -31.25 -14.57 -23.04
C ASP A 27 -31.89 -15.29 -21.84
N SER A 28 -32.11 -14.62 -20.73
CA SER A 28 -32.96 -15.09 -19.64
C SER A 28 -34.02 -14.08 -19.34
N THR A 29 -35.14 -14.43 -19.85
CA THR A 29 -36.48 -13.85 -19.76
C THR A 29 -36.90 -13.58 -18.31
N ALA A 30 -37.44 -12.39 -18.13
CA ALA A 30 -38.11 -11.90 -16.96
C ALA A 30 -39.31 -12.75 -16.55
N GLU A 31 -39.51 -12.91 -15.26
CA GLU A 31 -40.83 -13.14 -14.67
C GLU A 31 -40.91 -12.42 -13.30
N ALA A 32 -41.76 -11.43 -13.24
CA ALA A 32 -42.41 -10.88 -12.07
C ALA A 32 -43.93 -11.06 -12.34
N PRO A 33 -44.86 -10.84 -11.43
CA PRO A 33 -44.84 -10.50 -10.01
C PRO A 33 -45.86 -11.35 -9.19
N THR A 34 -45.81 -11.30 -7.89
CA THR A 34 -46.99 -11.53 -7.05
C THR A 34 -46.92 -10.75 -5.74
N GLU A 35 -47.76 -9.77 -5.59
CA GLU A 35 -48.26 -9.13 -4.38
C GLU A 35 -49.45 -9.92 -3.81
N PRO A 36 -50.08 -9.56 -2.66
CA PRO A 36 -49.60 -9.09 -1.36
C PRO A 36 -50.13 -9.95 -0.20
N ALA A 37 -49.54 -9.89 0.96
CA ALA A 37 -50.18 -10.40 2.17
C ALA A 37 -49.89 -9.51 3.36
N THR A 38 -50.90 -8.73 3.70
CA THR A 38 -51.53 -8.52 5.02
C THR A 38 -50.62 -8.13 6.23
N VAL A 39 -50.76 -6.87 6.59
CA VAL A 39 -50.45 -6.27 7.86
C VAL A 39 -51.39 -6.78 8.95
N PRO A 40 -50.95 -7.13 10.13
CA PRO A 40 -51.71 -6.98 11.37
C PRO A 40 -51.20 -5.78 12.17
N GLN A 41 -52.16 -4.96 12.52
CA GLN A 41 -52.10 -3.76 13.35
C GLN A 41 -51.92 -4.11 14.86
N PRO A 42 -51.48 -3.18 15.68
CA PRO A 42 -50.83 -3.42 16.97
C PRO A 42 -51.81 -3.68 18.09
N GLU A 43 -51.40 -4.56 18.97
CA GLU A 43 -52.05 -4.75 20.27
C GLU A 43 -51.31 -3.88 21.31
N GLN A 44 -52.12 -3.12 22.02
CA GLN A 44 -51.74 -2.11 23.03
C GLN A 44 -51.20 -2.77 24.31
N GLU A 45 -50.11 -2.22 24.77
CA GLU A 45 -49.65 -1.88 26.12
C GLU A 45 -50.18 -2.66 27.36
N PRO A 46 -49.28 -2.90 28.34
CA PRO A 46 -49.43 -2.15 29.55
C PRO A 46 -48.18 -1.37 29.98
N GLU A 47 -48.43 -0.15 30.43
CA GLU A 47 -47.52 0.75 31.12
C GLU A 47 -46.79 0.06 32.28
N SER A 48 -45.49 -0.10 32.17
CA SER A 48 -44.65 -0.35 33.34
C SER A 48 -43.96 0.93 33.78
N VAL A 49 -44.31 1.34 34.97
CA VAL A 49 -43.74 2.43 35.73
C VAL A 49 -42.23 2.30 35.74
N ILE A 50 -41.57 3.28 35.08
CA ILE A 50 -40.10 3.40 35.16
C ILE A 50 -39.79 4.13 36.46
N GLU A 51 -39.29 3.36 37.43
CA GLU A 51 -38.68 3.88 38.64
C GLU A 51 -37.39 4.60 38.23
N GLU A 52 -37.36 5.93 38.39
CA GLU A 52 -36.17 6.75 38.16
C GLU A 52 -35.07 6.33 39.15
N GLN A 53 -34.11 5.52 38.64
CA GLN A 53 -32.82 5.37 39.32
C GLN A 53 -32.01 6.67 39.11
N PRO A 54 -31.37 7.22 40.14
CA PRO A 54 -30.51 8.39 39.98
C PRO A 54 -29.34 8.03 39.08
N VAL A 55 -29.26 8.71 37.93
CA VAL A 55 -28.13 8.63 36.99
C VAL A 55 -26.91 9.13 37.75
N ALA A 56 -26.00 8.20 38.11
CA ALA A 56 -24.69 8.56 38.61
C ALA A 56 -24.05 9.49 37.56
N ALA A 57 -23.65 10.69 37.98
CA ALA A 57 -22.95 11.62 37.14
C ALA A 57 -21.74 10.89 36.50
N ALA A 58 -21.77 10.76 35.20
CA ALA A 58 -20.60 10.24 34.44
C ALA A 58 -19.43 11.18 34.74
N GLU A 59 -18.39 10.61 35.33
CA GLU A 59 -17.12 11.28 35.51
C GLU A 59 -16.63 11.73 34.11
N PRO A 60 -16.25 13.00 33.92
CA PRO A 60 -15.82 13.45 32.58
C PRO A 60 -14.62 12.62 32.13
N GLU A 61 -14.77 11.89 31.04
CA GLU A 61 -13.68 11.22 30.40
C GLU A 61 -12.54 12.23 30.17
N PRO A 62 -11.27 11.87 30.48
CA PRO A 62 -10.16 12.77 30.30
C PRO A 62 -10.11 13.20 28.83
N ALA A 63 -10.18 14.51 28.59
CA ALA A 63 -10.05 15.08 27.26
C ALA A 63 -8.75 14.59 26.63
N VAL A 64 -8.86 13.80 25.56
CA VAL A 64 -7.70 13.35 24.79
C VAL A 64 -7.08 14.60 24.18
N THR A 65 -6.01 15.10 24.79
CA THR A 65 -5.22 16.19 24.20
C THR A 65 -4.53 15.63 22.94
N VAL A 66 -5.11 15.91 21.78
CA VAL A 66 -4.49 15.60 20.50
C VAL A 66 -3.28 16.51 20.34
N SER A 67 -2.10 16.01 20.71
CA SER A 67 -0.83 16.68 20.42
C SER A 67 -0.60 16.74 18.91
N ALA A 68 0.00 17.83 18.42
CA ALA A 68 0.39 17.91 17.02
C ALA A 68 1.35 16.76 16.68
N PRO A 69 1.21 16.13 15.49
CA PRO A 69 2.08 15.02 15.10
C PRO A 69 3.54 15.48 15.01
N VAL A 70 4.44 14.68 15.55
CA VAL A 70 5.89 14.88 15.41
C VAL A 70 6.33 14.10 14.17
N TYR A 71 7.14 14.76 13.32
CA TYR A 71 7.73 14.12 12.14
C TYR A 71 9.24 14.05 12.26
N VAL A 72 9.81 12.89 11.99
CA VAL A 72 11.24 12.60 12.02
C VAL A 72 11.66 12.11 10.64
N ARG A 73 12.87 12.48 10.18
CA ARG A 73 13.39 11.94 8.92
C ARG A 73 13.69 10.45 9.08
N PRO A 74 13.33 9.63 8.08
CA PRO A 74 13.51 8.18 8.17
C PRO A 74 14.98 7.76 8.18
N VAL A 75 15.85 8.51 7.52
CA VAL A 75 17.32 8.32 7.49
C VAL A 75 18.03 9.69 7.47
N SER A 76 19.35 9.70 7.67
CA SER A 76 20.12 10.94 7.76
C SER A 76 20.41 11.60 6.40
N GLY A 77 20.35 10.84 5.32
CA GLY A 77 20.75 11.27 3.98
C GLY A 77 19.85 12.30 3.30
N ALA A 78 20.29 12.80 2.16
CA ALA A 78 19.54 13.78 1.37
C ALA A 78 18.42 13.12 0.55
N VAL A 79 17.44 13.92 0.11
CA VAL A 79 16.46 13.47 -0.90
C VAL A 79 17.19 13.28 -2.22
N LEU A 80 17.10 12.09 -2.80
CA LEU A 80 17.61 11.75 -4.15
C LEU A 80 16.54 12.05 -5.20
N THR A 81 15.36 11.48 -5.03
CA THR A 81 14.22 11.66 -5.92
C THR A 81 13.01 12.08 -5.07
N PRO A 82 12.43 13.26 -5.31
CA PRO A 82 11.23 13.68 -4.58
C PRO A 82 9.99 13.00 -5.16
N PHE A 83 8.90 12.97 -4.39
CA PHE A 83 7.57 12.69 -4.89
C PHE A 83 7.26 13.64 -6.07
N SER A 84 6.75 13.09 -7.17
CA SER A 84 6.57 13.85 -8.41
C SER A 84 5.12 14.20 -8.75
N GLY A 85 4.13 13.73 -7.98
CA GLY A 85 2.71 13.91 -8.29
C GLY A 85 2.39 13.38 -9.69
N ASP A 86 1.89 14.23 -10.58
CA ASP A 86 1.55 13.89 -11.96
C ASP A 86 2.72 14.12 -12.95
N THR A 87 3.87 14.57 -12.46
CA THR A 87 5.04 14.85 -13.32
C THR A 87 5.80 13.56 -13.61
N LEU A 88 6.04 13.29 -14.89
CA LEU A 88 6.88 12.17 -15.30
C LEU A 88 8.35 12.49 -15.07
N LEU A 89 9.06 11.62 -14.38
CA LEU A 89 10.51 11.62 -14.22
C LEU A 89 11.11 10.46 -15.00
N PHE A 90 12.30 10.66 -15.58
CA PHE A 90 13.02 9.56 -16.22
C PHE A 90 13.59 8.64 -15.14
N GLN A 91 13.21 7.36 -15.17
CA GLN A 91 13.72 6.34 -14.26
C GLN A 91 14.87 5.58 -14.93
N PRO A 92 16.12 5.80 -14.48
CA PRO A 92 17.30 5.28 -15.19
C PRO A 92 17.44 3.76 -15.09
N THR A 93 16.96 3.13 -14.01
CA THR A 93 17.02 1.67 -13.85
C THR A 93 16.10 0.98 -14.84
N MET A 94 14.87 1.49 -15.00
CA MET A 94 13.85 0.90 -15.86
C MET A 94 13.92 1.43 -17.29
N GLY A 95 14.61 2.55 -17.53
CA GLY A 95 14.79 3.16 -18.84
C GLY A 95 13.53 3.82 -19.41
N ASP A 96 12.60 4.24 -18.56
CA ASP A 96 11.32 4.81 -18.97
C ASP A 96 10.95 6.07 -18.18
N TRP A 97 9.82 6.69 -18.55
CA TRP A 97 9.25 7.86 -17.92
C TRP A 97 8.03 7.45 -17.11
N ARG A 98 8.07 7.71 -15.80
CA ARG A 98 6.99 7.37 -14.86
C ARG A 98 6.82 8.43 -13.78
N VAL A 99 5.68 8.44 -13.11
CA VAL A 99 5.51 9.19 -11.86
C VAL A 99 6.28 8.49 -10.75
N HIS A 100 6.83 9.27 -9.82
CA HIS A 100 7.45 8.76 -8.61
C HIS A 100 6.47 8.94 -7.45
N ALA A 101 5.94 7.83 -6.92
CA ALA A 101 4.87 7.83 -5.93
C ALA A 101 5.36 8.06 -4.50
N GLY A 102 6.69 8.01 -4.28
CA GLY A 102 7.33 8.21 -2.98
C GLY A 102 8.38 9.30 -2.99
N THR A 103 9.21 9.28 -1.98
CA THR A 103 10.43 10.08 -1.87
C THR A 103 11.58 9.17 -1.52
N ASP A 104 12.66 9.22 -2.32
CA ASP A 104 13.88 8.45 -2.07
C ASP A 104 14.84 9.26 -1.22
N PHE A 105 15.30 8.67 -0.14
CA PHE A 105 16.30 9.25 0.75
C PHE A 105 17.59 8.44 0.66
N SER A 106 18.70 9.09 0.31
CA SER A 106 20.01 8.42 0.31
C SER A 106 20.32 7.87 1.71
N ALA A 107 20.89 6.67 1.74
CA ALA A 107 21.27 6.01 2.97
C ALA A 107 22.51 5.15 2.73
N GLU A 108 23.18 4.74 3.79
CA GLU A 108 24.18 3.69 3.72
C GLU A 108 23.53 2.33 3.99
N ALA A 109 24.05 1.26 3.36
CA ALA A 109 23.61 -0.10 3.66
C ALA A 109 23.80 -0.38 5.17
N GLY A 110 22.74 -0.89 5.81
CA GLY A 110 22.73 -1.12 7.24
C GLY A 110 22.43 0.12 8.09
N GLU A 111 22.22 1.31 7.50
CA GLU A 111 21.75 2.49 8.23
C GLU A 111 20.37 2.23 8.81
N THR A 112 20.15 2.65 10.06
CA THR A 112 18.86 2.46 10.73
C THR A 112 17.76 3.32 10.09
N VAL A 113 16.65 2.68 9.71
CA VAL A 113 15.45 3.34 9.18
C VAL A 113 14.49 3.59 10.33
N LEU A 114 14.05 4.85 10.45
CA LEU A 114 13.18 5.33 11.54
C LEU A 114 11.77 5.58 11.07
N ALA A 115 10.80 5.35 11.95
CA ALA A 115 9.40 5.74 11.72
C ALA A 115 9.28 7.26 11.59
N LEU A 116 8.67 7.73 10.50
CA LEU A 116 8.45 9.15 10.20
C LEU A 116 7.63 9.84 11.29
N THR A 117 6.62 9.15 11.82
CA THR A 117 5.71 9.62 12.86
C THR A 117 5.10 8.42 13.59
N ASP A 118 4.36 8.69 14.67
CA ASP A 118 3.65 7.66 15.44
C ASP A 118 2.70 6.85 14.55
N GLY A 119 2.63 5.54 14.75
CA GLY A 119 1.77 4.67 13.98
C GLY A 119 1.68 3.24 14.52
N THR A 120 0.99 2.40 13.78
CA THR A 120 0.92 0.96 14.02
C THR A 120 1.39 0.24 12.76
N VAL A 121 2.25 -0.75 12.93
CA VAL A 121 2.70 -1.59 11.81
C VAL A 121 1.52 -2.35 11.24
N GLN A 122 1.13 -1.99 10.03
CA GLN A 122 0.00 -2.61 9.33
C GLN A 122 0.42 -3.88 8.61
N GLN A 123 1.60 -3.84 7.96
CA GLN A 123 2.07 -4.94 7.11
C GLN A 123 3.59 -4.92 6.98
N ILE A 124 4.17 -6.11 6.88
CA ILE A 124 5.55 -6.33 6.46
C ILE A 124 5.50 -7.29 5.28
N ALA A 125 5.96 -6.87 4.11
CA ALA A 125 5.87 -7.66 2.89
C ALA A 125 7.12 -7.56 2.03
N GLU A 126 7.40 -8.64 1.30
CA GLU A 126 8.40 -8.65 0.24
C GLU A 126 7.76 -8.21 -1.08
N ASP A 127 8.33 -7.20 -1.70
CA ASP A 127 7.98 -6.75 -3.04
C ASP A 127 9.12 -7.03 -4.01
N GLY A 128 8.82 -7.61 -5.18
CA GLY A 128 9.83 -8.00 -6.16
C GLY A 128 10.58 -6.81 -6.80
N LEU A 129 10.02 -5.61 -6.74
CA LEU A 129 10.60 -4.38 -7.29
C LEU A 129 11.24 -3.51 -6.20
N TYR A 130 10.64 -3.47 -5.02
CA TYR A 130 11.04 -2.55 -3.95
C TYR A 130 11.71 -3.27 -2.75
N GLY A 131 11.83 -4.61 -2.78
CA GLY A 131 12.40 -5.39 -1.67
C GLY A 131 11.45 -5.46 -0.48
N THR A 132 11.99 -5.63 0.72
CA THR A 132 11.16 -5.65 1.93
C THR A 132 10.59 -4.27 2.21
N CYS A 133 9.27 -4.21 2.40
CA CYS A 133 8.50 -3.01 2.74
C CYS A 133 7.82 -3.16 4.09
N VAL A 134 7.92 -2.11 4.93
CA VAL A 134 7.16 -1.97 6.18
C VAL A 134 6.15 -0.85 6.00
N THR A 135 4.87 -1.14 6.21
CA THR A 135 3.79 -0.16 6.10
C THR A 135 3.22 0.15 7.48
N LEU A 136 3.13 1.43 7.80
CA LEU A 136 2.51 1.94 9.03
C LEU A 136 1.17 2.60 8.72
N THR A 137 0.20 2.43 9.61
CA THR A 137 -1.04 3.22 9.64
C THR A 137 -0.95 4.24 10.78
N HIS A 138 -1.34 5.48 10.50
CA HIS A 138 -1.28 6.60 11.45
C HIS A 138 -2.66 6.98 11.98
N ASN A 139 -2.70 7.66 13.13
CA ASN A 139 -3.95 8.05 13.80
C ASN A 139 -4.87 8.96 12.96
N ASN A 140 -4.31 9.65 11.95
CA ASN A 140 -5.06 10.49 11.01
C ASN A 140 -5.64 9.72 9.80
N GLY A 141 -5.51 8.38 9.79
CA GLY A 141 -5.96 7.51 8.70
C GLY A 141 -5.04 7.46 7.48
N LEU A 142 -3.90 8.15 7.51
CA LEU A 142 -2.87 8.03 6.48
C LEU A 142 -2.02 6.79 6.73
N THR A 143 -1.30 6.36 5.69
CA THR A 143 -0.28 5.32 5.77
C THR A 143 1.07 5.86 5.33
N SER A 144 2.14 5.25 5.80
CA SER A 144 3.47 5.40 5.23
C SER A 144 4.10 4.05 4.98
N SER A 145 4.76 3.89 3.84
CA SER A 145 5.44 2.65 3.45
C SER A 145 6.93 2.92 3.29
N TYR A 146 7.76 2.08 3.89
CA TYR A 146 9.23 2.16 3.88
C TYR A 146 9.75 0.95 3.16
N CYS A 147 10.30 1.12 1.96
CA CYS A 147 10.80 0.04 1.13
C CYS A 147 12.32 0.12 0.94
N GLY A 148 12.92 -0.98 0.51
CA GLY A 148 14.38 -1.12 0.49
C GLY A 148 14.94 -1.38 1.88
N MET A 149 14.22 -2.19 2.67
CA MET A 149 14.61 -2.52 4.03
C MET A 149 15.24 -3.90 4.14
N ASP A 150 16.09 -4.07 5.13
CA ASP A 150 16.64 -5.34 5.59
C ASP A 150 16.58 -5.38 7.13
N ASP A 151 16.82 -6.55 7.74
CA ASP A 151 16.79 -6.73 9.20
C ASP A 151 15.65 -5.96 9.89
N VAL A 152 14.41 -6.25 9.47
CA VAL A 152 13.20 -5.62 10.03
C VAL A 152 13.09 -5.96 11.52
N ARG A 153 12.91 -4.94 12.38
CA ARG A 153 12.95 -5.04 13.85
C ARG A 153 11.61 -4.86 14.52
N VAL A 154 10.56 -4.73 13.74
CA VAL A 154 9.18 -4.56 14.20
C VAL A 154 8.31 -5.73 13.74
N GLN A 155 7.10 -5.84 14.29
CA GLN A 155 6.13 -6.88 13.96
C GLN A 155 4.79 -6.26 13.58
N GLU A 156 4.01 -6.93 12.76
CA GLU A 156 2.66 -6.50 12.43
C GLU A 156 1.80 -6.35 13.71
N GLY A 157 1.05 -5.26 13.78
CA GLY A 157 0.28 -4.85 14.96
C GLY A 157 1.09 -4.11 16.03
N GLN A 158 2.41 -3.99 15.91
CA GLN A 158 3.22 -3.21 16.85
C GLN A 158 2.93 -1.71 16.71
N VAL A 159 2.74 -1.05 17.85
CA VAL A 159 2.68 0.43 17.92
C VAL A 159 4.10 0.96 17.97
N VAL A 160 4.41 1.92 17.13
CA VAL A 160 5.71 2.57 17.05
C VAL A 160 5.57 4.07 17.23
N SER A 161 6.57 4.69 17.84
CA SER A 161 6.65 6.14 18.00
C SER A 161 7.49 6.78 16.90
N ALA A 162 7.30 8.09 16.66
CA ALA A 162 8.14 8.87 15.76
C ALA A 162 9.63 8.70 16.14
N GLY A 163 10.46 8.31 15.17
CA GLY A 163 11.87 8.04 15.36
C GLY A 163 12.22 6.66 15.93
N GLU A 164 11.24 5.78 16.11
CA GLU A 164 11.51 4.37 16.47
C GLU A 164 12.11 3.62 15.29
N ALA A 165 13.07 2.72 15.57
CA ALA A 165 13.75 1.95 14.54
C ALA A 165 12.85 0.85 13.97
N LEU A 166 12.61 0.88 12.65
CA LEU A 166 11.83 -0.12 11.92
C LEU A 166 12.69 -1.29 11.42
N GLY A 167 13.95 -1.03 11.10
CA GLY A 167 14.90 -1.97 10.52
C GLY A 167 16.13 -1.24 10.04
N VAL A 168 16.80 -1.74 9.03
CA VAL A 168 17.94 -1.11 8.38
C VAL A 168 17.73 -0.98 6.87
N CYS A 169 18.47 -0.06 6.24
CA CYS A 169 18.48 0.10 4.79
C CYS A 169 19.19 -1.10 4.13
N ALA A 170 18.58 -1.67 3.11
CA ALA A 170 19.17 -2.71 2.26
C ALA A 170 20.23 -2.12 1.32
N ASP A 171 21.04 -2.98 0.68
CA ASP A 171 22.09 -2.56 -0.25
C ASP A 171 21.52 -1.86 -1.51
N SER A 172 20.35 -2.29 -1.99
CA SER A 172 19.72 -1.70 -3.16
C SER A 172 18.23 -2.02 -3.25
N ILE A 173 17.50 -1.19 -3.99
CA ILE A 173 16.12 -1.44 -4.42
C ILE A 173 16.17 -1.88 -5.90
N PRO A 174 15.66 -3.08 -6.26
CA PRO A 174 15.76 -3.62 -7.61
C PRO A 174 15.28 -2.66 -8.71
N ALA A 175 14.09 -2.05 -8.55
CA ALA A 175 13.52 -1.14 -9.53
C ALA A 175 14.25 0.21 -9.62
N GLU A 176 15.06 0.56 -8.63
CA GLU A 176 15.73 1.85 -8.48
C GLU A 176 17.25 1.72 -8.25
N SER A 177 17.80 0.57 -8.63
CA SER A 177 19.22 0.22 -8.37
C SER A 177 20.24 1.20 -8.97
N ALA A 178 19.88 1.94 -10.02
CA ALA A 178 20.74 2.99 -10.58
C ALA A 178 20.90 4.23 -9.68
N LEU A 179 20.05 4.40 -8.65
CA LEU A 179 20.15 5.50 -7.69
C LEU A 179 21.16 5.25 -6.56
N GLY A 180 21.68 4.00 -6.48
CA GLY A 180 22.51 3.56 -5.35
C GLY A 180 21.66 3.20 -4.13
N THR A 181 22.32 3.11 -2.96
CA THR A 181 21.68 2.73 -1.70
C THR A 181 20.79 3.85 -1.18
N HIS A 182 19.51 3.54 -0.94
CA HIS A 182 18.51 4.49 -0.47
C HIS A 182 17.31 3.78 0.15
N VAL A 183 16.43 4.54 0.81
CA VAL A 183 15.12 4.10 1.29
C VAL A 183 14.04 4.85 0.51
N HIS A 184 13.10 4.11 -0.06
CA HIS A 184 11.91 4.64 -0.73
C HIS A 184 10.78 4.77 0.31
N VAL A 185 10.25 5.99 0.49
CA VAL A 185 9.14 6.27 1.44
C VAL A 185 7.95 6.86 0.70
N GLN A 186 6.82 6.18 0.85
CA GLN A 186 5.55 6.53 0.20
C GLN A 186 4.45 6.78 1.22
#